data_c490ee41e8428d7572189b2ef0d365de
#
_entry.id   c490ee41e8428d7572189b2ef0d365de
#
_cell.length_a   1.000
_cell.length_b   1.000
_cell.length_c   1.000
_cell.angle_alpha   90.00
_cell.angle_beta   90.00
_cell.angle_gamma   90.00
#
_symmetry.space_group_name_H-M   'P 1'
#
loop_
_entity.id
_entity.type
_entity.pdbx_description
1 polymer ?
#
loop_
_entity_poly.entity_id
_entity_poly.type
_entity_poly.pdbx_seq_one_letter_code
_entity_poly.pdbx_strand_id
1 'polypeptide(L)'
;LAVYGADKVIVVDNPVLETYRTEPYAQALTAVINEYKPEIMLVGATAIGRDLGPTVSARVQTGLTADCTMLEIGDFPLVAVPGKEDEQKHNQLLMTRPAFGGNTIATIACPDNRPQMATVRPGVMQKIAPIEGAKANVVEFNPELKENNKYVEIEEVVKAVGNVENIMDAKILVSGGRGVGSAENFGMLKELADVLGGMVSCSRAAVENGWLAQDYQVGQTGKTV
;
A
#
# COMPACT_ATOMS: atom_id res chain seq x y z
N LEU A 1 -14.59 -7.63 -4.95
CA LEU A 1 -14.32 -6.29 -5.53
C LEU A 1 -15.62 -5.60 -5.95
N ALA A 2 -16.55 -6.28 -6.64
CA ALA A 2 -17.81 -5.68 -7.11
C ALA A 2 -18.59 -4.93 -6.00
N VAL A 3 -18.75 -5.55 -4.84
CA VAL A 3 -19.46 -4.94 -3.70
C VAL A 3 -18.80 -3.66 -3.15
N TYR A 4 -17.60 -3.33 -3.59
CA TYR A 4 -16.89 -2.10 -3.27
C TYR A 4 -16.73 -1.17 -4.47
N GLY A 5 -17.63 -1.27 -5.46
CA GLY A 5 -17.75 -0.32 -6.56
C GLY A 5 -16.94 -0.65 -7.82
N ALA A 6 -16.36 -1.85 -7.94
CA ALA A 6 -15.69 -2.23 -9.17
C ALA A 6 -16.72 -2.62 -10.24
N ASP A 7 -16.76 -1.90 -11.37
CA ASP A 7 -17.60 -2.20 -12.53
C ASP A 7 -17.03 -3.34 -13.38
N LYS A 8 -15.70 -3.46 -13.41
CA LYS A 8 -14.98 -4.49 -14.15
C LYS A 8 -13.88 -5.09 -13.26
N VAL A 9 -13.75 -6.41 -13.32
CA VAL A 9 -12.65 -7.15 -12.67
C VAL A 9 -11.86 -7.88 -13.75
N ILE A 10 -10.59 -7.55 -13.87
CA ILE A 10 -9.67 -8.22 -14.79
C ILE A 10 -8.93 -9.29 -14.00
N VAL A 11 -9.04 -10.54 -14.42
CA VAL A 11 -8.40 -11.69 -13.79
C VAL A 11 -7.24 -12.14 -14.68
N VAL A 12 -6.05 -12.17 -14.10
CA VAL A 12 -4.86 -12.78 -14.72
C VAL A 12 -4.51 -14.01 -13.87
N ASP A 13 -4.87 -15.18 -14.37
CA ASP A 13 -4.60 -16.45 -13.68
C ASP A 13 -3.54 -17.24 -14.44
N ASN A 14 -2.37 -17.40 -13.81
CA ASN A 14 -1.25 -18.12 -14.39
C ASN A 14 -0.42 -18.78 -13.28
N PRO A 15 -0.04 -20.06 -13.41
CA PRO A 15 0.77 -20.76 -12.39
C PRO A 15 2.07 -20.05 -12.00
N VAL A 16 2.67 -19.28 -12.93
CA VAL A 16 3.87 -18.48 -12.68
C VAL A 16 3.64 -17.40 -11.62
N LEU A 17 2.38 -17.01 -11.39
CA LEU A 17 1.98 -15.99 -10.41
C LEU A 17 1.58 -16.58 -9.05
N GLU A 18 1.67 -17.90 -8.82
CA GLU A 18 1.29 -18.53 -7.56
C GLU A 18 2.07 -17.96 -6.37
N THR A 19 3.38 -17.78 -6.54
CA THR A 19 4.22 -17.14 -5.54
C THR A 19 4.78 -15.84 -6.08
N TYR A 20 4.73 -14.79 -5.26
CA TYR A 20 5.19 -13.47 -5.69
C TYR A 20 6.66 -13.47 -6.11
N ARG A 21 6.89 -12.99 -7.31
CA ARG A 21 8.18 -12.59 -7.86
C ARG A 21 7.95 -11.32 -8.66
N THR A 22 8.80 -10.34 -8.49
CA THR A 22 8.63 -9.00 -9.08
C THR A 22 8.43 -9.04 -10.59
N GLU A 23 9.27 -9.81 -11.28
CA GLU A 23 9.31 -9.83 -12.74
C GLU A 23 8.02 -10.35 -13.40
N PRO A 24 7.49 -11.55 -13.07
CA PRO A 24 6.25 -12.03 -13.67
C PRO A 24 5.04 -11.13 -13.36
N TYR A 25 4.96 -10.64 -12.13
CA TYR A 25 3.88 -9.72 -11.74
C TYR A 25 3.97 -8.39 -12.47
N ALA A 26 5.18 -7.84 -12.64
CA ALA A 26 5.39 -6.62 -13.41
C ALA A 26 5.04 -6.81 -14.89
N GLN A 27 5.35 -7.97 -15.49
CA GLN A 27 4.94 -8.29 -16.85
C GLN A 27 3.42 -8.35 -16.98
N ALA A 28 2.74 -9.05 -16.07
CA ALA A 28 1.29 -9.18 -16.06
C ALA A 28 0.61 -7.82 -15.98
N LEU A 29 1.01 -6.97 -15.02
CA LEU A 29 0.43 -5.63 -14.87
C LEU A 29 0.76 -4.71 -16.04
N THR A 30 1.97 -4.78 -16.58
CA THR A 30 2.33 -4.00 -17.78
C THR A 30 1.46 -4.39 -18.97
N ALA A 31 1.20 -5.69 -19.16
CA ALA A 31 0.30 -6.16 -20.20
C ALA A 31 -1.13 -5.65 -20.02
N VAL A 32 -1.66 -5.67 -18.78
CA VAL A 32 -2.97 -5.09 -18.45
C VAL A 32 -3.01 -3.60 -18.76
N ILE A 33 -1.98 -2.84 -18.36
CA ILE A 33 -1.91 -1.40 -18.61
C ILE A 33 -1.90 -1.11 -20.11
N ASN A 34 -1.13 -1.86 -20.89
CA ASN A 34 -1.02 -1.65 -22.33
C ASN A 34 -2.32 -1.97 -23.07
N GLU A 35 -3.07 -2.97 -22.60
CA GLU A 35 -4.36 -3.35 -23.18
C GLU A 35 -5.47 -2.36 -22.83
N TYR A 36 -5.61 -2.04 -21.53
CA TYR A 36 -6.74 -1.28 -21.02
C TYR A 36 -6.48 0.23 -20.89
N LYS A 37 -5.23 0.66 -20.96
CA LYS A 37 -4.79 2.07 -20.94
C LYS A 37 -5.48 2.91 -19.86
N PRO A 38 -5.38 2.51 -18.58
CA PRO A 38 -6.03 3.26 -17.51
C PRO A 38 -5.42 4.65 -17.35
N GLU A 39 -6.26 5.64 -17.03
CA GLU A 39 -5.82 7.00 -16.70
C GLU A 39 -5.06 7.03 -15.36
N ILE A 40 -5.55 6.24 -14.39
CA ILE A 40 -5.00 6.18 -13.04
C ILE A 40 -4.78 4.71 -12.65
N MET A 41 -3.68 4.44 -11.96
CA MET A 41 -3.41 3.14 -11.37
C MET A 41 -3.00 3.30 -9.90
N LEU A 42 -3.77 2.69 -9.01
CA LEU A 42 -3.50 2.67 -7.57
C LEU A 42 -3.03 1.29 -7.13
N VAL A 43 -2.01 1.26 -6.29
CA VAL A 43 -1.43 0.04 -5.72
C VAL A 43 -1.39 0.20 -4.20
N GLY A 44 -1.81 -0.80 -3.44
CA GLY A 44 -1.65 -0.78 -1.97
C GLY A 44 -0.17 -0.75 -1.59
N ALA A 45 0.26 0.16 -0.71
CA ALA A 45 1.64 0.27 -0.24
C ALA A 45 2.00 -0.83 0.78
N THR A 46 1.62 -2.07 0.50
CA THR A 46 2.10 -3.28 1.16
C THR A 46 3.56 -3.56 0.79
N ALA A 47 4.22 -4.53 1.43
CA ALA A 47 5.58 -4.92 1.06
C ALA A 47 5.69 -5.26 -0.45
N ILE A 48 4.74 -6.04 -0.98
CA ILE A 48 4.67 -6.37 -2.41
C ILE A 48 4.41 -5.11 -3.25
N GLY A 49 3.43 -4.28 -2.87
CA GLY A 49 3.08 -3.10 -3.66
C GLY A 49 4.18 -2.04 -3.72
N ARG A 50 5.02 -1.94 -2.68
CA ARG A 50 6.19 -1.03 -2.63
C ARG A 50 7.33 -1.48 -3.53
N ASP A 51 7.40 -2.76 -3.87
CA ASP A 51 8.33 -3.32 -4.84
C ASP A 51 7.76 -3.29 -6.27
N LEU A 52 6.52 -3.75 -6.41
CA LEU A 52 5.87 -3.91 -7.72
C LEU A 52 5.51 -2.58 -8.39
N GLY A 53 4.96 -1.62 -7.61
CA GLY A 53 4.51 -0.33 -8.15
C GLY A 53 5.62 0.44 -8.88
N PRO A 54 6.78 0.69 -8.26
CA PRO A 54 7.91 1.36 -8.91
C PRO A 54 8.43 0.60 -10.13
N THR A 55 8.49 -0.74 -10.06
CA THR A 55 8.93 -1.58 -11.18
C THR A 55 8.01 -1.43 -12.39
N VAL A 56 6.69 -1.45 -12.17
CA VAL A 56 5.70 -1.25 -13.24
C VAL A 56 5.77 0.17 -13.78
N SER A 57 5.87 1.20 -12.93
CA SER A 57 5.93 2.59 -13.38
C SER A 57 7.15 2.85 -14.28
N ALA A 58 8.31 2.27 -13.94
CA ALA A 58 9.51 2.36 -14.75
C ALA A 58 9.33 1.68 -16.12
N ARG A 59 8.63 0.53 -16.17
CA ARG A 59 8.36 -0.20 -17.42
C ARG A 59 7.44 0.55 -18.37
N VAL A 60 6.41 1.21 -17.83
CA VAL A 60 5.47 2.00 -18.64
C VAL A 60 5.90 3.46 -18.80
N GLN A 61 7.09 3.80 -18.29
CA GLN A 61 7.70 5.13 -18.39
C GLN A 61 6.81 6.25 -17.86
N THR A 62 6.22 6.04 -16.67
CA THR A 62 5.40 7.04 -15.98
C THR A 62 5.93 7.33 -14.59
N GLY A 63 5.45 8.42 -13.98
CA GLY A 63 5.75 8.77 -12.58
C GLY A 63 4.91 7.95 -11.60
N LEU A 64 5.48 7.65 -10.43
CA LEU A 64 4.76 7.05 -9.31
C LEU A 64 5.03 7.83 -8.02
N THR A 65 3.96 8.22 -7.33
CA THR A 65 4.07 8.79 -5.98
C THR A 65 3.87 7.70 -4.94
N ALA A 66 4.88 7.51 -4.09
CA ALA A 66 4.87 6.42 -3.12
C ALA A 66 4.27 6.83 -1.78
N ASP A 67 3.53 5.89 -1.15
CA ASP A 67 3.06 5.98 0.23
C ASP A 67 2.10 7.16 0.48
N CYS A 68 1.16 7.35 -0.46
CA CYS A 68 0.18 8.43 -0.39
C CYS A 68 -0.79 8.22 0.76
N THR A 69 -1.17 9.33 1.39
CA THR A 69 -2.14 9.38 2.48
C THR A 69 -3.45 10.07 2.08
N MET A 70 -3.45 10.82 0.97
CA MET A 70 -4.62 11.45 0.39
C MET A 70 -4.51 11.48 -1.14
N LEU A 71 -5.64 11.29 -1.80
CA LEU A 71 -5.78 11.34 -3.26
C LEU A 71 -6.99 12.19 -3.60
N GLU A 72 -6.83 13.10 -4.56
CA GLU A 72 -7.89 13.98 -5.05
C GLU A 72 -7.79 14.12 -6.57
N ILE A 73 -8.89 14.47 -7.21
CA ILE A 73 -8.87 14.89 -8.61
C ILE A 73 -8.99 16.41 -8.63
N GLY A 74 -8.08 17.06 -9.30
CA GLY A 74 -8.03 18.51 -9.35
C GLY A 74 -7.15 19.05 -10.48
N ASP A 75 -6.90 20.33 -10.45
CA ASP A 75 -6.09 21.01 -11.44
C ASP A 75 -4.63 21.12 -11.00
N PHE A 76 -3.72 21.04 -11.97
CA PHE A 76 -2.30 21.21 -11.72
C PHE A 76 -1.66 22.19 -12.74
N PRO A 77 -0.88 23.19 -12.29
CA PRO A 77 -0.62 23.54 -10.87
C PRO A 77 -1.90 23.92 -10.11
N LEU A 78 -1.89 23.75 -8.79
CA LEU A 78 -3.05 24.02 -7.91
C LEU A 78 -3.59 25.45 -8.04
N VAL A 79 -2.69 26.39 -8.35
CA VAL A 79 -3.02 27.79 -8.65
C VAL A 79 -2.48 28.09 -10.03
N ALA A 80 -3.33 28.59 -10.91
CA ALA A 80 -2.91 29.01 -12.24
C ALA A 80 -1.83 30.11 -12.14
N VAL A 81 -0.77 29.94 -12.93
CA VAL A 81 0.30 30.95 -12.97
C VAL A 81 -0.18 32.12 -13.81
N PRO A 82 -0.19 33.38 -13.30
CA PRO A 82 -0.61 34.54 -14.08
C PRO A 82 0.14 34.66 -15.40
N GLY A 83 -0.60 34.75 -16.50
CA GLY A 83 -0.08 34.78 -17.87
C GLY A 83 0.28 33.43 -18.47
N LYS A 84 -0.06 32.31 -17.77
CA LYS A 84 0.15 30.93 -18.18
C LYS A 84 -1.04 30.05 -17.83
N GLU A 85 -2.23 30.59 -17.87
CA GLU A 85 -3.46 29.90 -17.52
C GLU A 85 -3.69 28.66 -18.41
N ASP A 86 -3.29 28.77 -19.69
CA ASP A 86 -3.38 27.66 -20.66
C ASP A 86 -2.45 26.47 -20.34
N GLU A 87 -1.44 26.66 -19.48
CA GLU A 87 -0.55 25.59 -19.04
C GLU A 87 -1.16 24.72 -17.91
N GLN A 88 -2.29 25.15 -17.33
CA GLN A 88 -2.96 24.39 -16.28
C GLN A 88 -3.60 23.12 -16.85
N LYS A 89 -3.24 21.97 -16.27
CA LYS A 89 -3.82 20.67 -16.62
C LYS A 89 -5.00 20.37 -15.68
N HIS A 90 -6.15 20.07 -16.26
CA HIS A 90 -7.37 19.76 -15.52
C HIS A 90 -7.49 18.26 -15.23
N ASN A 91 -8.26 17.91 -14.19
CA ASN A 91 -8.60 16.53 -13.82
C ASN A 91 -7.36 15.65 -13.60
N GLN A 92 -6.33 16.18 -12.94
CA GLN A 92 -5.14 15.42 -12.60
C GLN A 92 -5.33 14.69 -11.26
N LEU A 93 -4.67 13.54 -11.10
CA LEU A 93 -4.55 12.89 -9.81
C LEU A 93 -3.55 13.67 -8.94
N LEU A 94 -4.05 14.30 -7.90
CA LEU A 94 -3.28 14.99 -6.88
C LEU A 94 -2.94 14.00 -5.76
N MET A 95 -1.66 13.68 -5.63
CA MET A 95 -1.16 12.62 -4.76
C MET A 95 -0.43 13.23 -3.59
N THR A 96 -1.06 13.22 -2.42
CA THR A 96 -0.50 13.82 -1.20
C THR A 96 0.17 12.76 -0.34
N ARG A 97 1.40 13.04 0.08
CA ARG A 97 2.19 12.19 0.94
C ARG A 97 2.98 12.98 1.97
N PRO A 98 3.24 12.40 3.17
CA PRO A 98 4.21 12.97 4.09
C PRO A 98 5.64 12.81 3.55
N ALA A 99 6.45 13.83 3.77
CA ALA A 99 7.86 13.88 3.42
C ALA A 99 8.69 14.29 4.63
N PHE A 100 10.01 14.09 4.58
CA PHE A 100 10.95 14.48 5.64
C PHE A 100 10.52 14.02 7.05
N GLY A 101 10.20 12.74 7.21
CA GLY A 101 9.79 12.19 8.50
C GLY A 101 8.41 12.63 9.00
N GLY A 102 7.55 13.14 8.11
CA GLY A 102 6.20 13.59 8.42
C GLY A 102 6.08 15.08 8.76
N ASN A 103 7.19 15.81 8.77
CA ASN A 103 7.17 17.26 9.07
C ASN A 103 6.70 18.14 7.89
N THR A 104 6.66 17.58 6.70
CA THR A 104 6.22 18.27 5.48
C THR A 104 5.24 17.37 4.73
N ILE A 105 4.22 17.98 4.16
CA ILE A 105 3.27 17.30 3.28
C ILE A 105 3.52 17.82 1.86
N ALA A 106 3.66 16.90 0.90
CA ALA A 106 3.84 17.23 -0.51
C ALA A 106 2.68 16.70 -1.33
N THR A 107 2.07 17.54 -2.15
CA THR A 107 1.11 17.16 -3.18
C THR A 107 1.81 17.12 -4.52
N ILE A 108 1.76 15.99 -5.19
CA ILE A 108 2.49 15.67 -6.41
C ILE A 108 1.47 15.29 -7.49
N ALA A 109 1.75 15.68 -8.73
CA ALA A 109 0.97 15.28 -9.91
C ALA A 109 1.90 14.70 -10.98
N CYS A 110 1.32 13.91 -11.89
CA CYS A 110 2.01 13.39 -13.08
C CYS A 110 1.19 13.77 -14.33
N PRO A 111 1.28 15.04 -14.79
CA PRO A 111 0.37 15.57 -15.78
C PRO A 111 0.62 15.05 -17.21
N ASP A 112 1.84 14.62 -17.52
CA ASP A 112 2.26 14.35 -18.90
C ASP A 112 2.27 12.87 -19.29
N ASN A 113 2.32 11.95 -18.31
CA ASN A 113 2.40 10.51 -18.56
C ASN A 113 1.17 9.76 -18.01
N ARG A 114 0.89 8.60 -18.58
CA ARG A 114 -0.20 7.71 -18.17
C ARG A 114 0.29 6.27 -18.00
N PRO A 115 -0.32 5.52 -17.09
CA PRO A 115 -1.25 5.97 -16.05
C PRO A 115 -0.58 6.90 -15.03
N GLN A 116 -1.35 7.76 -14.36
CA GLN A 116 -0.90 8.47 -13.16
C GLN A 116 -0.86 7.44 -12.02
N MET A 117 0.29 7.19 -11.43
CA MET A 117 0.44 6.08 -10.48
C MET A 117 0.71 6.54 -9.06
N ALA A 118 0.07 5.85 -8.11
CA ALA A 118 0.34 6.02 -6.68
C ALA A 118 0.37 4.67 -5.97
N THR A 119 1.26 4.54 -4.98
CA THR A 119 1.03 3.56 -3.93
C THR A 119 0.34 4.24 -2.75
N VAL A 120 -0.69 3.57 -2.20
CA VAL A 120 -1.55 4.13 -1.15
C VAL A 120 -1.28 3.40 0.15
N ARG A 121 -1.01 4.18 1.21
CA ARG A 121 -0.77 3.62 2.55
C ARG A 121 -2.01 2.87 3.04
N PRO A 122 -1.87 1.62 3.53
CA PRO A 122 -3.00 0.91 4.12
C PRO A 122 -3.59 1.65 5.33
N GLY A 123 -4.92 1.59 5.48
CA GLY A 123 -5.63 2.13 6.64
C GLY A 123 -5.87 3.64 6.66
N VAL A 124 -5.33 4.41 5.69
CA VAL A 124 -5.50 5.89 5.68
C VAL A 124 -6.80 6.37 5.07
N MET A 125 -7.46 5.53 4.27
CA MET A 125 -8.75 5.84 3.66
C MET A 125 -9.84 4.98 4.23
N GLN A 126 -11.02 5.56 4.46
CA GLN A 126 -12.16 4.81 4.97
C GLN A 126 -12.68 3.84 3.91
N LYS A 127 -12.88 2.60 4.31
CA LYS A 127 -13.55 1.60 3.49
C LYS A 127 -15.03 1.95 3.37
N ILE A 128 -15.55 1.97 2.15
CA ILE A 128 -16.98 2.16 1.91
C ILE A 128 -17.79 0.98 2.42
N ALA A 129 -19.06 1.20 2.75
CA ALA A 129 -19.97 0.11 3.05
C ALA A 129 -20.17 -0.76 1.80
N PRO A 130 -20.30 -2.09 1.95
CA PRO A 130 -20.58 -2.97 0.82
C PRO A 130 -21.90 -2.58 0.15
N ILE A 131 -21.91 -2.54 -1.18
CA ILE A 131 -23.09 -2.27 -1.99
C ILE A 131 -23.79 -3.60 -2.25
N GLU A 132 -24.97 -3.80 -1.67
CA GLU A 132 -25.74 -5.03 -1.85
C GLU A 132 -26.16 -5.21 -3.32
N GLY A 133 -26.03 -6.43 -3.82
CA GLY A 133 -26.43 -6.77 -5.20
C GLY A 133 -25.50 -6.23 -6.29
N ALA A 134 -24.41 -5.55 -5.93
CA ALA A 134 -23.44 -5.06 -6.91
C ALA A 134 -22.80 -6.21 -7.69
N LYS A 135 -22.73 -6.03 -9.01
CA LYS A 135 -22.12 -6.99 -9.94
C LYS A 135 -21.03 -6.28 -10.73
N ALA A 136 -19.95 -6.99 -11.02
CA ALA A 136 -18.90 -6.53 -11.91
C ALA A 136 -18.84 -7.41 -13.15
N ASN A 137 -18.40 -6.84 -14.25
CA ASN A 137 -18.01 -7.60 -15.44
C ASN A 137 -16.66 -8.25 -15.18
N VAL A 138 -16.60 -9.57 -15.08
CA VAL A 138 -15.37 -10.31 -14.89
C VAL A 138 -14.79 -10.68 -16.25
N VAL A 139 -13.57 -10.27 -16.51
CA VAL A 139 -12.85 -10.52 -17.77
C VAL A 139 -11.59 -11.30 -17.45
N GLU A 140 -11.44 -12.47 -18.03
CA GLU A 140 -10.19 -13.22 -17.99
C GLU A 140 -9.23 -12.63 -19.03
N PHE A 141 -8.03 -12.32 -18.61
CA PHE A 141 -6.97 -11.79 -19.45
C PHE A 141 -5.70 -12.62 -19.26
N ASN A 142 -5.29 -13.32 -20.29
CA ASN A 142 -4.16 -14.23 -20.26
C ASN A 142 -3.01 -13.71 -21.14
N PRO A 143 -2.20 -12.76 -20.64
CA PRO A 143 -1.03 -12.29 -21.40
C PRO A 143 0.05 -13.37 -21.46
N GLU A 144 0.83 -13.37 -22.52
CA GLU A 144 2.04 -14.18 -22.58
C GLU A 144 3.06 -13.66 -21.56
N LEU A 145 3.30 -14.45 -20.52
CA LEU A 145 4.33 -14.16 -19.53
C LEU A 145 5.62 -14.85 -19.93
N LYS A 146 6.61 -14.07 -20.32
CA LYS A 146 7.95 -14.60 -20.62
C LYS A 146 8.65 -14.89 -19.30
N GLU A 147 9.08 -16.12 -19.10
CA GLU A 147 9.91 -16.49 -17.95
C GLU A 147 11.29 -15.85 -18.06
N ASN A 148 11.39 -14.59 -17.62
CA ASN A 148 12.69 -13.91 -17.54
C ASN A 148 13.34 -14.06 -16.15
N ASN A 149 12.82 -14.94 -15.31
CA ASN A 149 13.26 -15.10 -13.93
C ASN A 149 14.49 -16.01 -13.78
N LYS A 150 15.45 -15.82 -14.66
CA LYS A 150 16.75 -16.54 -14.58
C LYS A 150 17.58 -16.14 -13.35
N TYR A 151 17.21 -15.08 -12.65
CA TYR A 151 17.99 -14.49 -11.57
C TYR A 151 17.43 -14.75 -10.17
N VAL A 152 16.20 -15.23 -10.06
CA VAL A 152 15.53 -15.48 -8.78
C VAL A 152 14.79 -16.80 -8.83
N GLU A 153 15.22 -17.74 -8.01
CA GLU A 153 14.56 -19.03 -7.76
C GLU A 153 14.04 -19.03 -6.31
N ILE A 154 12.83 -19.54 -6.11
CA ILE A 154 12.26 -19.68 -4.78
C ILE A 154 12.67 -21.06 -4.27
N GLU A 155 13.58 -21.09 -3.31
CA GLU A 155 14.04 -22.33 -2.70
C GLU A 155 13.01 -22.84 -1.68
N GLU A 156 12.44 -21.93 -0.87
CA GLU A 156 11.50 -22.29 0.18
C GLU A 156 10.54 -21.13 0.49
N VAL A 157 9.29 -21.46 0.79
CA VAL A 157 8.30 -20.51 1.32
C VAL A 157 8.00 -20.86 2.77
N VAL A 158 8.60 -20.11 3.69
CA VAL A 158 8.34 -20.25 5.12
C VAL A 158 7.11 -19.46 5.51
N LYS A 159 6.02 -20.15 5.84
CA LYS A 159 4.80 -19.50 6.35
C LYS A 159 4.93 -19.32 7.86
N ALA A 160 4.60 -18.12 8.35
CA ALA A 160 4.49 -17.90 9.79
C ALA A 160 3.45 -18.87 10.38
N VAL A 161 3.86 -19.64 11.39
CA VAL A 161 2.98 -20.56 12.10
C VAL A 161 2.35 -19.82 13.28
N GLY A 162 1.05 -19.58 13.23
CA GLY A 162 0.26 -18.99 14.30
C GLY A 162 -0.60 -17.81 13.83
N ASN A 163 -1.74 -17.62 14.50
CA ASN A 163 -2.50 -16.37 14.42
C ASN A 163 -1.73 -15.28 15.19
N VAL A 164 -0.75 -14.67 14.57
CA VAL A 164 -0.19 -13.42 15.11
C VAL A 164 -1.27 -12.37 14.87
N GLU A 165 -1.95 -11.98 15.95
CA GLU A 165 -2.89 -10.86 15.91
C GLU A 165 -2.17 -9.64 15.33
N ASN A 166 -2.69 -9.14 14.22
CA ASN A 166 -2.03 -8.01 13.55
C ASN A 166 -2.42 -6.71 14.24
N ILE A 167 -1.47 -6.06 14.90
CA ILE A 167 -1.71 -4.80 15.61
C ILE A 167 -2.24 -3.68 14.71
N MET A 168 -2.11 -3.80 13.38
CA MET A 168 -2.68 -2.83 12.43
C MET A 168 -4.21 -2.92 12.33
N ASP A 169 -4.81 -4.03 12.76
CA ASP A 169 -6.25 -4.23 12.74
C ASP A 169 -6.93 -3.76 14.05
N ALA A 170 -6.12 -3.40 15.05
CA ALA A 170 -6.60 -2.96 16.35
C ALA A 170 -7.15 -1.53 16.28
N LYS A 171 -8.33 -1.32 16.87
CA LYS A 171 -8.92 0.02 17.02
C LYS A 171 -8.25 0.84 18.12
N ILE A 172 -7.69 0.18 19.12
CA ILE A 172 -7.01 0.77 20.27
C ILE A 172 -5.67 0.05 20.45
N LEU A 173 -4.60 0.81 20.57
CA LEU A 173 -3.27 0.29 20.89
C LEU A 173 -2.78 0.89 22.21
N VAL A 174 -2.35 0.00 23.12
CA VAL A 174 -1.67 0.39 24.36
C VAL A 174 -0.19 0.16 24.18
N SER A 175 0.56 1.25 24.00
CA SER A 175 1.96 1.18 23.56
C SER A 175 2.93 1.38 24.72
N GLY A 176 3.86 0.44 24.89
CA GLY A 176 4.95 0.52 25.86
C GLY A 176 6.29 0.87 25.21
N GLY A 177 7.06 1.70 25.89
CA GLY A 177 8.42 2.05 25.49
C GLY A 177 9.46 1.67 26.51
N ARG A 178 10.67 2.23 26.38
CA ARG A 178 11.79 2.00 27.32
C ARG A 178 11.42 2.27 28.78
N GLY A 179 10.52 3.21 29.04
CA GLY A 179 10.08 3.58 30.40
C GLY A 179 9.30 2.49 31.13
N VAL A 180 8.82 1.44 30.42
CA VAL A 180 8.18 0.27 31.06
C VAL A 180 9.17 -0.52 31.91
N GLY A 181 10.44 -0.53 31.55
CA GLY A 181 11.55 -1.01 32.37
C GLY A 181 11.84 -2.51 32.28
N SER A 182 10.84 -3.38 32.08
CA SER A 182 11.03 -4.82 31.91
C SER A 182 9.92 -5.48 31.12
N ALA A 183 10.14 -6.72 30.66
CA ALA A 183 9.12 -7.53 29.97
C ALA A 183 7.91 -7.83 30.87
N GLU A 184 8.13 -8.05 32.16
CA GLU A 184 7.09 -8.37 33.15
C GLU A 184 6.09 -7.21 33.29
N ASN A 185 6.58 -5.97 33.24
CA ASN A 185 5.75 -4.78 33.37
C ASN A 185 4.82 -4.56 32.16
N PHE A 186 5.06 -5.24 31.03
CA PHE A 186 4.09 -5.26 29.92
C PHE A 186 2.79 -5.97 30.27
N GLY A 187 2.77 -6.79 31.35
CA GLY A 187 1.53 -7.37 31.90
C GLY A 187 0.50 -6.30 32.25
N MET A 188 0.91 -5.21 32.88
CA MET A 188 0.02 -4.07 33.20
C MET A 188 -0.56 -3.40 31.94
N LEU A 189 0.23 -3.28 30.88
CA LEU A 189 -0.25 -2.72 29.61
C LEU A 189 -1.23 -3.68 28.91
N LYS A 190 -1.03 -4.98 29.09
CA LYS A 190 -1.95 -5.99 28.57
C LYS A 190 -3.29 -5.94 29.28
N GLU A 191 -3.28 -5.86 30.61
CA GLU A 191 -4.52 -5.72 31.41
C GLU A 191 -5.30 -4.46 30.97
N LEU A 192 -4.63 -3.34 30.74
CA LEU A 192 -5.27 -2.14 30.23
C LEU A 192 -5.81 -2.32 28.81
N ALA A 193 -5.06 -2.96 27.93
CA ALA A 193 -5.50 -3.26 26.56
C ALA A 193 -6.75 -4.15 26.57
N ASP A 194 -6.78 -5.18 27.40
CA ASP A 194 -7.90 -6.11 27.54
C ASP A 194 -9.17 -5.36 28.01
N VAL A 195 -9.05 -4.47 28.99
CA VAL A 195 -10.18 -3.63 29.47
C VAL A 195 -10.72 -2.70 28.38
N LEU A 196 -9.84 -2.18 27.54
CA LEU A 196 -10.20 -1.26 26.45
C LEU A 196 -10.65 -1.99 25.17
N GLY A 197 -10.56 -3.31 25.12
CA GLY A 197 -10.80 -4.09 23.90
C GLY A 197 -9.78 -3.78 22.79
N GLY A 198 -8.54 -3.49 23.19
CA GLY A 198 -7.43 -3.15 22.32
C GLY A 198 -6.30 -4.17 22.34
N MET A 199 -5.18 -3.81 21.75
CA MET A 199 -3.98 -4.64 21.69
C MET A 199 -2.77 -3.93 22.27
N VAL A 200 -1.80 -4.71 22.78
CA VAL A 200 -0.51 -4.17 23.22
C VAL A 200 0.39 -3.96 22.01
N SER A 201 1.14 -2.89 22.04
CA SER A 201 2.22 -2.60 21.09
C SER A 201 3.44 -2.02 21.79
N CYS A 202 4.53 -1.85 21.06
CA CYS A 202 5.75 -1.37 21.68
C CYS A 202 6.60 -0.51 20.74
N SER A 203 7.52 0.25 21.36
CA SER A 203 8.58 0.95 20.64
C SER A 203 9.71 0.02 20.26
N ARG A 204 10.58 0.44 19.32
CA ARG A 204 11.79 -0.25 18.92
C ARG A 204 12.68 -0.62 20.12
N ALA A 205 12.81 0.26 21.11
CA ALA A 205 13.62 0.00 22.28
C ALA A 205 13.15 -1.19 23.11
N ALA A 206 11.85 -1.46 23.17
CA ALA A 206 11.32 -2.63 23.85
C ALA A 206 11.63 -3.93 23.10
N VAL A 207 11.61 -3.90 21.76
CA VAL A 207 12.00 -5.03 20.91
C VAL A 207 13.51 -5.31 21.06
N GLU A 208 14.34 -4.29 20.98
CA GLU A 208 15.80 -4.43 21.15
C GLU A 208 16.21 -5.00 22.52
N ASN A 209 15.41 -4.72 23.55
CA ASN A 209 15.60 -5.32 24.89
C ASN A 209 14.94 -6.72 25.02
N GLY A 210 14.32 -7.26 23.99
CA GLY A 210 13.69 -8.57 24.00
C GLY A 210 12.40 -8.65 24.84
N TRP A 211 11.75 -7.52 25.15
CA TRP A 211 10.54 -7.50 25.97
C TRP A 211 9.28 -7.90 25.19
N LEU A 212 9.22 -7.57 23.89
CA LEU A 212 8.18 -8.01 22.96
C LEU A 212 8.78 -8.33 21.60
N ALA A 213 8.05 -9.14 20.81
CA ALA A 213 8.45 -9.46 19.45
C ALA A 213 8.29 -8.25 18.50
N GLN A 214 9.04 -8.26 17.40
CA GLN A 214 9.03 -7.19 16.41
C GLN A 214 7.65 -6.95 15.77
N ASP A 215 6.81 -7.97 15.75
CA ASP A 215 5.42 -7.87 15.22
C ASP A 215 4.55 -6.88 15.99
N TYR A 216 4.89 -6.57 17.23
CA TYR A 216 4.22 -5.58 18.06
C TYR A 216 4.85 -4.18 17.99
N GLN A 217 5.93 -4.01 17.21
CA GLN A 217 6.58 -2.73 17.09
C GLN A 217 5.78 -1.74 16.25
N VAL A 218 5.56 -0.55 16.80
CA VAL A 218 4.96 0.60 16.11
C VAL A 218 6.01 1.68 15.83
N GLY A 219 5.75 2.51 14.82
CA GLY A 219 6.55 3.68 14.47
C GLY A 219 7.36 3.50 13.20
N GLN A 220 8.34 4.37 12.98
CA GLN A 220 9.06 4.53 11.72
C GLN A 220 9.75 3.25 11.21
N THR A 221 10.24 2.40 12.11
CA THR A 221 10.91 1.13 11.79
C THR A 221 10.04 -0.10 12.10
N GLY A 222 8.80 0.11 12.53
CA GLY A 222 7.80 -0.90 12.83
C GLY A 222 6.58 -0.79 11.93
N LYS A 223 5.45 -1.28 12.44
CA LYS A 223 4.17 -1.15 11.74
C LYS A 223 3.66 0.28 11.85
N THR A 224 3.12 0.80 10.77
CA THR A 224 2.37 2.07 10.75
C THR A 224 0.93 1.79 11.13
N VAL A 225 0.44 2.42 12.18
CA VAL A 225 -0.89 2.25 12.77
C VAL A 225 -1.60 3.58 12.85
#